data_256eba926ee78ca8170336aa6e189177
#
_entry.id   256eba926ee78ca8170336aa6e189177
#
_cell.length_a   1.000
_cell.length_b   1.000
_cell.length_c   1.000
_cell.angle_alpha   90.00
_cell.angle_beta   90.00
_cell.angle_gamma   90.00
#
_symmetry.space_group_name_H-M   'P 1'
#
loop_
_entity.id
_entity.type
_entity.pdbx_description
1 polymer ?
#
loop_
_entity_poly.entity_id
_entity_poly.type
_entity_poly.pdbx_seq_one_letter_code
_entity_poly.pdbx_strand_id
1 'polypeptide(L)'
;MLFEGAQATLLDLDHGTYPFVTSSNPIAGAACVGAGVGPTDIDEVWGVCKAYATRVGAGPFPSELSDEVGTHLRDRGHEFGTTTGRERRCGWLDLVALRYATRLNRLSALAITKLDVLSGLETLRVAVRYRGSEGAVFEQFPYHQSILHTATPEYEDHPGWEGDITGCRSFADLPAEARHYLEVISEGTGVPIAVVGVGPGRDQVIRMGAAELKVA
;
A
#
# COMPACT_ATOMS: atom_id res chain seq x y z
N MET A 1 -4.34 -22.71 -9.22
CA MET A 1 -2.92 -22.59 -8.76
C MET A 1 -2.75 -21.19 -8.17
N LEU A 2 -1.97 -21.02 -7.10
CA LEU A 2 -1.66 -19.72 -6.51
C LEU A 2 -0.19 -19.39 -6.79
N PHE A 3 0.06 -18.20 -7.33
CA PHE A 3 1.39 -17.62 -7.46
C PHE A 3 1.57 -16.54 -6.40
N GLU A 4 2.66 -16.61 -5.65
CA GLU A 4 3.01 -15.59 -4.66
C GLU A 4 4.28 -14.88 -5.12
N GLY A 5 4.17 -13.57 -5.32
CA GLY A 5 5.31 -12.71 -5.61
C GLY A 5 6.03 -12.29 -4.33
N ALA A 6 7.29 -11.89 -4.46
CA ALA A 6 8.08 -11.30 -3.40
C ALA A 6 8.34 -9.81 -3.68
N GLN A 7 8.93 -9.10 -2.71
CA GLN A 7 9.28 -7.67 -2.78
C GLN A 7 8.05 -6.77 -2.98
N ALA A 8 8.13 -5.83 -3.91
CA ALA A 8 7.05 -4.86 -4.17
C ALA A 8 7.17 -4.27 -5.57
N THR A 9 6.06 -3.78 -6.13
CA THR A 9 5.99 -3.19 -7.47
C THR A 9 7.05 -2.10 -7.71
N LEU A 10 7.28 -1.20 -6.75
CA LEU A 10 8.27 -0.12 -6.92
C LEU A 10 9.73 -0.60 -6.81
N LEU A 11 9.96 -1.85 -6.48
CA LEU A 11 11.28 -2.51 -6.51
C LEU A 11 11.50 -3.34 -7.78
N ASP A 12 10.55 -3.36 -8.71
CA ASP A 12 10.69 -4.05 -9.99
C ASP A 12 11.85 -3.46 -10.81
N LEU A 13 12.65 -4.33 -11.43
CA LEU A 13 13.85 -3.95 -12.15
C LEU A 13 13.56 -2.99 -13.31
N ASP A 14 12.46 -3.22 -14.03
CA ASP A 14 12.09 -2.46 -15.23
C ASP A 14 11.09 -1.33 -14.93
N HIS A 15 10.21 -1.54 -13.98
CA HIS A 15 9.07 -0.65 -13.69
C HIS A 15 9.16 0.07 -12.35
N GLY A 16 10.16 -0.26 -11.53
CA GLY A 16 10.38 0.35 -10.22
C GLY A 16 11.21 1.63 -10.30
N THR A 17 11.67 2.06 -9.12
CA THR A 17 12.47 3.27 -8.94
C THR A 17 13.96 3.00 -9.15
N TYR A 18 14.34 2.58 -10.35
CA TYR A 18 15.75 2.30 -10.71
C TYR A 18 16.66 3.50 -10.42
N PRO A 19 17.87 3.31 -9.83
CA PRO A 19 18.56 2.03 -9.55
C PRO A 19 18.21 1.40 -8.19
N PHE A 20 17.25 1.95 -7.45
CA PHE A 20 16.85 1.48 -6.12
C PHE A 20 15.78 0.38 -6.22
N VAL A 21 16.15 -0.72 -6.85
CA VAL A 21 15.27 -1.85 -7.20
C VAL A 21 15.88 -3.18 -6.80
N THR A 22 15.13 -4.26 -6.93
CA THR A 22 15.66 -5.63 -6.82
C THR A 22 16.17 -6.12 -8.18
N SER A 23 16.89 -7.22 -8.21
CA SER A 23 17.39 -7.86 -9.44
C SER A 23 16.35 -8.77 -10.11
N SER A 24 15.08 -8.57 -9.82
CA SER A 24 13.96 -9.38 -10.32
C SER A 24 12.77 -8.50 -10.70
N ASN A 25 11.76 -9.11 -11.30
CA ASN A 25 10.50 -8.48 -11.65
C ASN A 25 9.38 -8.98 -10.72
N PRO A 26 9.06 -8.29 -9.62
CA PRO A 26 7.97 -8.67 -8.72
C PRO A 26 6.57 -8.31 -9.23
N ILE A 27 6.43 -7.69 -10.40
CA ILE A 27 5.11 -7.43 -11.00
C ILE A 27 4.40 -8.73 -11.38
N ALA A 28 3.06 -8.69 -11.39
CA ALA A 28 2.24 -9.87 -11.65
C ALA A 28 2.53 -10.54 -13.01
N GLY A 29 2.84 -9.74 -14.05
CA GLY A 29 3.18 -10.25 -15.37
C GLY A 29 4.43 -11.16 -15.38
N ALA A 30 5.31 -11.03 -14.41
CA ALA A 30 6.49 -11.88 -14.30
C ALA A 30 6.15 -13.33 -13.93
N ALA A 31 4.99 -13.60 -13.36
CA ALA A 31 4.51 -14.96 -13.10
C ALA A 31 4.39 -15.76 -14.41
N CYS A 32 3.97 -15.11 -15.50
CA CYS A 32 3.86 -15.76 -16.80
C CYS A 32 5.23 -16.25 -17.32
N VAL A 33 6.24 -15.40 -17.19
CA VAL A 33 7.60 -15.73 -17.64
C VAL A 33 8.26 -16.73 -16.68
N GLY A 34 8.14 -16.51 -15.38
CA GLY A 34 8.82 -17.31 -14.36
C GLY A 34 8.23 -18.71 -14.19
N ALA A 35 6.93 -18.88 -14.35
CA ALA A 35 6.23 -20.15 -14.22
C ALA A 35 5.90 -20.82 -15.57
N GLY A 36 6.10 -20.12 -16.68
CA GLY A 36 5.78 -20.64 -18.02
C GLY A 36 4.29 -20.81 -18.27
N VAL A 37 3.46 -19.92 -17.74
CA VAL A 37 2.01 -19.89 -17.96
C VAL A 37 1.64 -18.79 -18.92
N GLY A 38 0.56 -18.98 -19.69
CA GLY A 38 0.06 -17.94 -20.57
C GLY A 38 -0.55 -16.76 -19.79
N PRO A 39 -0.52 -15.53 -20.31
CA PRO A 39 -1.11 -14.39 -19.62
C PRO A 39 -2.63 -14.51 -19.42
N THR A 40 -3.31 -15.28 -20.25
CA THR A 40 -4.76 -15.57 -20.17
C THR A 40 -5.11 -16.68 -19.19
N ASP A 41 -4.08 -17.36 -18.63
CA ASP A 41 -4.26 -18.39 -17.61
C ASP A 41 -4.28 -17.79 -16.18
N ILE A 42 -4.08 -16.47 -16.07
CA ILE A 42 -4.18 -15.73 -14.83
C ILE A 42 -5.60 -15.17 -14.71
N ASP A 43 -6.38 -15.75 -13.81
CA ASP A 43 -7.79 -15.36 -13.60
C ASP A 43 -7.90 -14.06 -12.81
N GLU A 44 -7.10 -13.95 -11.72
CA GLU A 44 -7.14 -12.83 -10.78
C GLU A 44 -5.76 -12.44 -10.32
N VAL A 45 -5.57 -11.15 -10.05
CA VAL A 45 -4.35 -10.60 -9.44
C VAL A 45 -4.72 -9.79 -8.21
N TRP A 46 -4.27 -10.24 -7.05
CA TRP A 46 -4.51 -9.55 -5.78
C TRP A 46 -3.27 -8.78 -5.35
N GLY A 47 -3.47 -7.49 -5.05
CA GLY A 47 -2.43 -6.65 -4.48
C GLY A 47 -2.43 -6.71 -2.95
N VAL A 48 -1.33 -7.14 -2.35
CA VAL A 48 -1.14 -7.02 -0.89
C VAL A 48 -0.58 -5.64 -0.60
N CYS A 49 -1.34 -4.82 0.13
CA CYS A 49 -0.98 -3.46 0.48
C CYS A 49 -1.12 -3.26 1.99
N LYS A 50 -0.18 -2.56 2.60
CA LYS A 50 -0.35 -2.10 3.99
C LYS A 50 -1.28 -0.89 4.01
N ALA A 51 -1.91 -0.65 5.15
CA ALA A 51 -2.70 0.57 5.38
C ALA A 51 -1.84 1.87 5.43
N TYR A 52 -0.53 1.74 5.35
CA TYR A 52 0.46 2.82 5.26
C TYR A 52 1.62 2.38 4.36
N ALA A 53 2.52 3.28 4.01
CA ALA A 53 3.63 2.94 3.13
C ALA A 53 4.90 2.57 3.91
N THR A 54 5.68 1.63 3.36
CA THR A 54 7.02 1.32 3.89
C THR A 54 8.02 1.14 2.75
N ARG A 55 9.27 1.47 3.02
CA ARG A 55 10.37 1.23 2.09
C ARG A 55 11.59 0.65 2.81
N VAL A 56 12.21 -0.33 2.18
CA VAL A 56 13.51 -0.87 2.61
C VAL A 56 14.61 -0.24 1.76
N GLY A 57 15.67 0.22 2.40
CA GLY A 57 16.84 0.78 1.71
C GLY A 57 16.67 2.19 1.18
N ALA A 58 17.59 2.60 0.34
CA ALA A 58 17.61 3.92 -0.28
C ALA A 58 16.57 4.06 -1.40
N GLY A 59 16.49 5.24 -1.98
CA GLY A 59 15.58 5.59 -3.07
C GLY A 59 14.47 6.54 -2.66
N PRO A 60 13.73 7.07 -3.64
CA PRO A 60 12.70 8.07 -3.39
C PRO A 60 11.53 7.48 -2.59
N PHE A 61 11.01 8.27 -1.67
CA PHE A 61 9.86 7.93 -0.85
C PHE A 61 9.13 9.22 -0.48
N PRO A 62 8.32 9.80 -1.38
CA PRO A 62 7.70 11.10 -1.18
C PRO A 62 6.89 11.23 0.11
N SER A 63 6.15 10.19 0.50
CA SER A 63 5.31 10.18 1.70
C SER A 63 6.03 9.75 2.98
N GLU A 64 7.37 9.66 2.97
CA GLU A 64 8.18 9.27 4.14
C GLU A 64 7.99 10.24 5.32
N LEU A 65 7.96 9.68 6.52
CA LEU A 65 7.86 10.38 7.79
C LEU A 65 9.08 10.13 8.66
N SER A 66 9.63 11.21 9.20
CA SER A 66 10.74 11.18 10.17
C SER A 66 10.35 11.74 11.55
N ASP A 67 9.06 11.88 11.77
CA ASP A 67 8.44 12.42 12.98
C ASP A 67 7.94 11.33 13.94
N GLU A 68 7.16 11.73 14.94
CA GLU A 68 6.57 10.83 15.92
C GLU A 68 5.59 9.82 15.28
N VAL A 69 4.88 10.23 14.22
CA VAL A 69 3.99 9.34 13.48
C VAL A 69 4.79 8.27 12.74
N GLY A 70 5.89 8.64 12.08
CA GLY A 70 6.80 7.68 11.45
C GLY A 70 7.36 6.66 12.45
N THR A 71 7.68 7.12 13.66
CA THR A 71 8.11 6.25 14.77
C THR A 71 6.99 5.32 15.22
N HIS A 72 5.77 5.85 15.42
CA HIS A 72 4.59 5.03 15.76
C HIS A 72 4.35 3.92 14.73
N LEU A 73 4.36 4.25 13.42
CA LEU A 73 4.16 3.28 12.35
C LEU A 73 5.23 2.18 12.37
N ARG A 74 6.50 2.55 12.60
CA ARG A 74 7.62 1.61 12.66
C ARG A 74 7.51 0.68 13.84
N ASP A 75 7.32 1.23 15.03
CA ASP A 75 7.39 0.47 16.28
C ASP A 75 6.14 -0.41 16.44
N ARG A 76 4.93 0.15 16.28
CA ARG A 76 3.68 -0.59 16.36
C ARG A 76 3.51 -1.57 15.20
N GLY A 77 3.99 -1.19 14.01
CA GLY A 77 3.99 -2.05 12.84
C GLY A 77 5.10 -3.10 12.83
N HIS A 78 6.02 -3.11 13.80
CA HIS A 78 7.21 -3.97 13.80
C HIS A 78 7.95 -3.93 12.46
N GLU A 79 8.17 -2.69 11.94
CA GLU A 79 8.76 -2.47 10.62
C GLU A 79 10.29 -2.59 10.67
N PHE A 80 10.74 -3.83 10.88
CA PHE A 80 12.15 -4.23 10.88
C PHE A 80 12.37 -5.39 9.92
N GLY A 81 13.55 -5.46 9.34
CA GLY A 81 13.92 -6.58 8.47
C GLY A 81 14.04 -7.87 9.27
N THR A 82 13.34 -8.90 8.85
CA THR A 82 13.29 -10.19 9.58
C THR A 82 14.67 -10.79 9.80
N THR A 83 15.55 -10.71 8.81
CA THR A 83 16.90 -11.30 8.87
C THR A 83 17.95 -10.35 9.42
N THR A 84 17.85 -9.06 9.07
CA THR A 84 18.91 -8.08 9.36
C THR A 84 18.57 -7.17 10.53
N GLY A 85 17.32 -7.18 11.02
CA GLY A 85 16.83 -6.25 12.04
C GLY A 85 16.85 -4.77 11.60
N ARG A 86 17.17 -4.49 10.34
CA ARG A 86 17.25 -3.13 9.83
C ARG A 86 15.88 -2.46 9.82
N GLU A 87 15.81 -1.24 10.32
CA GLU A 87 14.59 -0.42 10.28
C GLU A 87 14.10 -0.21 8.85
N ARG A 88 12.79 -0.29 8.66
CA ARG A 88 12.12 0.14 7.44
C ARG A 88 11.71 1.59 7.59
N ARG A 89 11.88 2.35 6.54
CA ARG A 89 11.33 3.70 6.41
C ARG A 89 9.82 3.59 6.33
N CYS A 90 9.09 4.42 7.08
CA CYS A 90 7.64 4.42 7.11
C CYS A 90 7.09 5.75 6.62
N GLY A 91 5.89 5.76 6.09
CA GLY A 91 5.23 6.94 5.59
C GLY A 91 3.72 6.76 5.47
N TRP A 92 3.02 7.85 5.23
CA TRP A 92 1.60 7.82 4.95
C TRP A 92 1.29 7.01 3.68
N LEU A 93 0.08 6.48 3.60
CA LEU A 93 -0.41 5.82 2.39
C LEU A 93 -0.27 6.76 1.19
N ASP A 94 0.22 6.21 0.09
CA ASP A 94 0.49 6.93 -1.15
C ASP A 94 -0.39 6.39 -2.29
N LEU A 95 -1.50 7.09 -2.54
CA LEU A 95 -2.41 6.70 -3.61
C LEU A 95 -1.82 6.90 -5.01
N VAL A 96 -0.87 7.81 -5.20
CA VAL A 96 -0.21 7.98 -6.50
C VAL A 96 0.60 6.72 -6.84
N ALA A 97 1.38 6.24 -5.88
CA ALA A 97 2.13 5.00 -6.01
C ALA A 97 1.22 3.77 -6.11
N LEU A 98 0.15 3.74 -5.31
CA LEU A 98 -0.79 2.61 -5.30
C LEU A 98 -1.60 2.53 -6.60
N ARG A 99 -2.06 3.65 -7.17
CA ARG A 99 -2.70 3.70 -8.50
C ARG A 99 -1.77 3.19 -9.60
N TYR A 100 -0.49 3.56 -9.53
CA TYR A 100 0.51 3.04 -10.47
C TYR A 100 0.66 1.52 -10.34
N ALA A 101 0.80 1.00 -9.12
CA ALA A 101 0.89 -0.44 -8.86
C ALA A 101 -0.37 -1.19 -9.33
N THR A 102 -1.55 -0.63 -9.05
CA THR A 102 -2.85 -1.17 -9.50
C THR A 102 -2.92 -1.30 -11.02
N ARG A 103 -2.55 -0.24 -11.73
CA ARG A 103 -2.56 -0.21 -13.20
C ARG A 103 -1.55 -1.19 -13.79
N LEU A 104 -0.32 -1.19 -13.26
CA LEU A 104 0.77 -2.01 -13.79
C LEU A 104 0.50 -3.50 -13.63
N ASN A 105 -0.05 -3.89 -12.50
CA ASN A 105 -0.36 -5.28 -12.19
C ASN A 105 -1.78 -5.69 -12.61
N ARG A 106 -2.61 -4.77 -13.07
CA ARG A 106 -4.02 -5.03 -13.38
C ARG A 106 -4.74 -5.70 -12.20
N LEU A 107 -4.62 -5.12 -11.01
CA LEU A 107 -5.19 -5.69 -9.80
C LEU A 107 -6.71 -5.83 -9.91
N SER A 108 -7.22 -7.00 -9.56
CA SER A 108 -8.66 -7.29 -9.47
C SER A 108 -9.19 -7.10 -8.05
N ALA A 109 -8.31 -7.20 -7.04
CA ALA A 109 -8.64 -6.95 -5.64
C ALA A 109 -7.43 -6.50 -4.84
N LEU A 110 -7.69 -5.84 -3.69
CA LEU A 110 -6.70 -5.49 -2.68
C LEU A 110 -6.89 -6.33 -1.42
N ALA A 111 -5.79 -6.73 -0.82
CA ALA A 111 -5.71 -7.22 0.54
C ALA A 111 -4.97 -6.16 1.38
N ILE A 112 -5.72 -5.41 2.19
CA ILE A 112 -5.15 -4.38 3.07
C ILE A 112 -4.70 -5.04 4.36
N THR A 113 -3.46 -4.81 4.75
CA THR A 113 -2.86 -5.37 5.97
C THR A 113 -2.48 -4.27 6.94
N LYS A 114 -2.30 -4.63 8.23
CA LYS A 114 -1.82 -3.73 9.27
C LYS A 114 -2.70 -2.50 9.50
N LEU A 115 -4.01 -2.64 9.35
CA LEU A 115 -4.95 -1.56 9.66
C LEU A 115 -4.90 -1.21 11.16
N ASP A 116 -4.70 -2.20 12.02
CA ASP A 116 -4.52 -2.10 13.47
C ASP A 116 -3.39 -1.15 13.90
N VAL A 117 -2.38 -1.02 13.08
CA VAL A 117 -1.21 -0.14 13.35
C VAL A 117 -1.61 1.33 13.38
N LEU A 118 -2.65 1.71 12.65
CA LEU A 118 -3.14 3.10 12.58
C LEU A 118 -4.01 3.50 13.78
N SER A 119 -4.44 2.56 14.63
CA SER A 119 -5.22 2.85 15.84
C SER A 119 -4.45 3.77 16.78
N GLY A 120 -5.14 4.76 17.35
CA GLY A 120 -4.58 5.77 18.26
C GLY A 120 -3.98 6.99 17.56
N LEU A 121 -4.05 7.06 16.23
CA LEU A 121 -3.73 8.27 15.49
C LEU A 121 -5.00 9.10 15.32
N GLU A 122 -4.95 10.38 15.69
CA GLU A 122 -6.08 11.30 15.59
C GLU A 122 -6.42 11.63 14.14
N THR A 123 -5.39 11.78 13.31
CA THR A 123 -5.54 12.13 11.89
C THR A 123 -4.71 11.18 11.04
N LEU A 124 -5.30 10.66 9.99
CA LEU A 124 -4.63 9.88 8.95
C LEU A 124 -4.49 10.73 7.70
N ARG A 125 -3.33 10.66 7.05
CA ARG A 125 -3.07 11.38 5.82
C ARG A 125 -2.87 10.42 4.65
N VAL A 126 -3.44 10.80 3.51
CA VAL A 126 -3.31 10.04 2.27
C VAL A 126 -2.73 10.95 1.21
N ALA A 127 -1.57 10.58 0.65
CA ALA A 127 -0.99 11.34 -0.45
C ALA A 127 -1.78 11.08 -1.74
N VAL A 128 -2.40 12.12 -2.29
CA VAL A 128 -3.30 12.02 -3.44
C VAL A 128 -2.67 12.49 -4.74
N ARG A 129 -1.64 13.34 -4.65
CA ARG A 129 -0.83 13.84 -5.76
C ARG A 129 0.53 14.32 -5.27
N TYR A 130 1.44 14.57 -6.18
CA TYR A 130 2.74 15.16 -5.87
C TYR A 130 2.87 16.56 -6.49
N ARG A 131 3.57 17.42 -5.78
CA ARG A 131 4.07 18.69 -6.30
C ARG A 131 5.55 18.56 -6.57
N GLY A 132 5.95 18.76 -7.81
CA GLY A 132 7.34 18.79 -8.23
C GLY A 132 7.95 20.18 -8.07
N SER A 133 9.25 20.31 -8.41
CA SER A 133 9.92 21.57 -8.59
C SER A 133 9.16 22.42 -9.64
N GLU A 134 9.20 23.74 -9.48
CA GLU A 134 8.53 24.69 -10.39
C GLU A 134 6.98 24.63 -10.37
N GLY A 135 6.39 23.95 -9.37
CA GLY A 135 4.93 23.91 -9.17
C GLY A 135 4.20 22.91 -10.05
N ALA A 136 4.88 22.06 -10.80
CA ALA A 136 4.24 20.98 -11.55
C ALA A 136 3.48 20.03 -10.62
N VAL A 137 2.26 19.66 -10.99
CA VAL A 137 1.39 18.74 -10.22
C VAL A 137 1.32 17.39 -10.94
N PHE A 138 1.51 16.32 -10.20
CA PHE A 138 1.46 14.95 -10.70
C PHE A 138 0.38 14.17 -9.95
N GLU A 139 -0.71 13.88 -10.62
CA GLU A 139 -1.77 12.97 -10.15
C GLU A 139 -1.46 11.50 -10.47
N GLN A 140 -0.56 11.30 -11.42
CA GLN A 140 -0.04 9.99 -11.80
C GLN A 140 1.42 9.86 -11.41
N PHE A 141 1.85 8.62 -11.20
CA PHE A 141 3.23 8.31 -10.82
C PHE A 141 4.20 8.81 -11.90
N PRO A 142 5.16 9.69 -11.55
CA PRO A 142 6.07 10.27 -12.51
C PRO A 142 6.99 9.24 -13.16
N TYR A 143 7.22 9.37 -14.45
CA TYR A 143 8.06 8.44 -15.20
C TYR A 143 9.54 8.53 -14.81
N HIS A 144 10.03 9.74 -14.49
CA HIS A 144 11.40 9.97 -14.08
C HIS A 144 11.52 9.99 -12.55
N GLN A 145 12.32 9.10 -12.02
CA GLN A 145 12.55 9.06 -10.57
C GLN A 145 13.22 10.32 -10.02
N SER A 146 13.95 11.11 -10.84
CA SER A 146 14.46 12.41 -10.41
C SER A 146 13.35 13.33 -9.89
N ILE A 147 12.16 13.24 -10.46
CA ILE A 147 10.98 13.95 -9.95
C ILE A 147 10.60 13.45 -8.57
N LEU A 148 10.59 12.14 -8.36
CA LEU A 148 10.22 11.53 -7.07
C LEU A 148 11.16 11.90 -5.92
N HIS A 149 12.45 12.19 -6.22
CA HIS A 149 13.42 12.61 -5.20
C HIS A 149 13.15 14.03 -4.66
N THR A 150 12.49 14.87 -5.46
CA THR A 150 12.21 16.26 -5.12
C THR A 150 10.71 16.53 -4.94
N ALA A 151 9.88 15.55 -5.22
CA ALA A 151 8.43 15.68 -5.12
C ALA A 151 7.99 15.78 -3.66
N THR A 152 7.08 16.71 -3.42
CA THR A 152 6.40 16.85 -2.13
C THR A 152 4.99 16.31 -2.28
N PRO A 153 4.55 15.38 -1.42
CA PRO A 153 3.18 14.87 -1.46
C PRO A 153 2.19 15.94 -1.00
N GLU A 154 1.06 16.01 -1.66
CA GLU A 154 -0.12 16.72 -1.17
C GLU A 154 -1.06 15.70 -0.55
N TYR A 155 -1.49 15.99 0.67
CA TYR A 155 -2.27 15.09 1.47
C TYR A 155 -3.73 15.51 1.57
N GLU A 156 -4.60 14.52 1.64
CA GLU A 156 -5.94 14.66 2.21
C GLU A 156 -5.92 14.10 3.63
N ASP A 157 -6.51 14.86 4.56
CA ASP A 157 -6.62 14.50 5.97
C ASP A 157 -7.95 13.77 6.22
N HIS A 158 -7.88 12.63 6.89
CA HIS A 158 -9.02 11.82 7.28
C HIS A 158 -9.02 11.60 8.80
N PRO A 159 -10.18 11.46 9.44
CA PRO A 159 -10.22 11.15 10.86
C PRO A 159 -9.62 9.78 11.13
N GLY A 160 -8.81 9.70 12.19
CA GLY A 160 -8.34 8.43 12.73
C GLY A 160 -9.32 7.85 13.75
N TRP A 161 -8.95 6.78 14.41
CA TRP A 161 -9.78 6.14 15.42
C TRP A 161 -9.01 5.75 16.66
N GLU A 162 -9.71 5.77 17.77
CA GLU A 162 -9.21 5.24 19.03
C GLU A 162 -9.57 3.75 19.17
N GLY A 163 -8.84 3.08 20.05
CA GLY A 163 -9.14 1.71 20.43
C GLY A 163 -8.54 0.62 19.56
N ASP A 164 -8.63 -0.57 20.10
CA ASP A 164 -8.09 -1.79 19.48
C ASP A 164 -9.12 -2.42 18.53
N ILE A 165 -8.73 -2.64 17.29
CA ILE A 165 -9.56 -3.28 16.26
C ILE A 165 -9.19 -4.75 16.02
N THR A 166 -8.22 -5.30 16.74
CA THR A 166 -7.74 -6.69 16.53
C THR A 166 -8.82 -7.74 16.81
N GLY A 167 -9.85 -7.37 17.55
CA GLY A 167 -11.04 -8.18 17.84
C GLY A 167 -12.11 -8.14 16.75
N CYS A 168 -12.08 -7.22 15.79
CA CYS A 168 -13.06 -7.11 14.71
C CYS A 168 -13.02 -8.33 13.78
N ARG A 169 -14.18 -8.83 13.37
CA ARG A 169 -14.31 -10.00 12.48
C ARG A 169 -15.20 -9.74 11.27
N SER A 170 -15.91 -8.63 11.26
CA SER A 170 -16.70 -8.14 10.13
C SER A 170 -16.41 -6.66 9.85
N PHE A 171 -16.76 -6.19 8.66
CA PHE A 171 -16.63 -4.78 8.30
C PHE A 171 -17.45 -3.88 9.23
N ALA A 172 -18.61 -4.34 9.66
CA ALA A 172 -19.50 -3.59 10.56
C ALA A 172 -18.91 -3.41 11.98
N ASP A 173 -18.00 -4.29 12.41
CA ASP A 173 -17.33 -4.18 13.72
C ASP A 173 -16.28 -3.06 13.76
N LEU A 174 -15.79 -2.63 12.58
CA LEU A 174 -14.79 -1.57 12.49
C LEU A 174 -15.38 -0.20 12.88
N PRO A 175 -14.59 0.68 13.52
CA PRO A 175 -14.96 2.09 13.70
C PRO A 175 -15.37 2.74 12.36
N ALA A 176 -16.24 3.73 12.41
CA ALA A 176 -16.70 4.42 11.21
C ALA A 176 -15.53 5.05 10.42
N GLU A 177 -14.56 5.59 11.13
CA GLU A 177 -13.35 6.21 10.58
C GLU A 177 -12.47 5.18 9.85
N ALA A 178 -12.33 3.97 10.43
CA ALA A 178 -11.58 2.89 9.79
C ALA A 178 -12.28 2.39 8.52
N ARG A 179 -13.62 2.30 8.54
CA ARG A 179 -14.40 1.97 7.34
C ARG A 179 -14.24 3.02 6.26
N HIS A 180 -14.36 4.30 6.64
CA HIS A 180 -14.15 5.42 5.72
C HIS A 180 -12.74 5.40 5.11
N TYR A 181 -11.71 5.11 5.89
CA TYR A 181 -10.34 5.00 5.37
C TYR A 181 -10.19 3.88 4.32
N LEU A 182 -10.84 2.74 4.52
CA LEU A 182 -10.88 1.66 3.53
C LEU A 182 -11.64 2.07 2.26
N GLU A 183 -12.75 2.82 2.40
CA GLU A 183 -13.50 3.39 1.28
C GLU A 183 -12.63 4.34 0.45
N VAL A 184 -11.88 5.24 1.10
CA VAL A 184 -10.92 6.15 0.43
C VAL A 184 -9.88 5.36 -0.38
N ILE A 185 -9.36 4.25 0.14
CA ILE A 185 -8.40 3.41 -0.58
C ILE A 185 -9.07 2.76 -1.81
N SER A 186 -10.24 2.17 -1.61
CA SER A 186 -10.96 1.49 -2.69
C SER A 186 -11.36 2.44 -3.82
N GLU A 187 -11.96 3.58 -3.47
CA GLU A 187 -12.35 4.62 -4.43
C GLU A 187 -11.12 5.24 -5.11
N GLY A 188 -10.10 5.57 -4.32
CA GLY A 188 -8.88 6.19 -4.82
C GLY A 188 -8.07 5.32 -5.77
N THR A 189 -8.23 4.00 -5.72
CA THR A 189 -7.57 3.04 -6.62
C THR A 189 -8.48 2.51 -7.71
N GLY A 190 -9.78 2.58 -7.54
CA GLY A 190 -10.77 1.92 -8.39
C GLY A 190 -10.74 0.39 -8.27
N VAL A 191 -10.24 -0.17 -7.16
CA VAL A 191 -10.10 -1.63 -6.94
C VAL A 191 -10.77 -2.02 -5.63
N PRO A 192 -11.64 -3.05 -5.64
CA PRO A 192 -12.30 -3.50 -4.41
C PRO A 192 -11.30 -4.10 -3.43
N ILE A 193 -11.56 -3.91 -2.14
CA ILE A 193 -10.82 -4.58 -1.07
C ILE A 193 -11.51 -5.91 -0.77
N ALA A 194 -10.78 -7.01 -0.90
CA ALA A 194 -11.28 -8.35 -0.63
C ALA A 194 -10.99 -8.84 0.80
N VAL A 195 -9.88 -8.36 1.37
CA VAL A 195 -9.42 -8.78 2.71
C VAL A 195 -8.83 -7.60 3.47
N VAL A 196 -9.12 -7.52 4.76
CA VAL A 196 -8.53 -6.54 5.68
C VAL A 196 -7.91 -7.27 6.86
N GLY A 197 -6.61 -7.09 7.06
CA GLY A 197 -5.89 -7.56 8.25
C GLY A 197 -5.98 -6.54 9.38
N VAL A 198 -6.50 -6.97 10.51
CA VAL A 198 -6.72 -6.14 11.71
C VAL A 198 -5.80 -6.54 12.87
N GLY A 199 -4.78 -7.33 12.59
CA GLY A 199 -3.77 -7.77 13.56
C GLY A 199 -2.82 -8.79 12.95
N PRO A 200 -1.79 -9.26 13.69
CA PRO A 200 -0.77 -10.17 13.20
C PRO A 200 -1.21 -11.63 13.10
N GLY A 201 -2.32 -12.01 13.74
CA GLY A 201 -2.82 -13.38 13.77
C GLY A 201 -3.52 -13.77 12.46
N ARG A 202 -3.46 -15.06 12.11
CA ARG A 202 -4.11 -15.59 10.89
C ARG A 202 -5.64 -15.47 10.93
N ASP A 203 -6.22 -15.43 12.11
CA ASP A 203 -7.64 -15.25 12.39
C ASP A 203 -8.04 -13.77 12.51
N GLN A 204 -7.09 -12.86 12.53
CA GLN A 204 -7.30 -11.42 12.61
C GLN A 204 -7.44 -10.80 11.22
N VAL A 205 -8.34 -11.37 10.43
CA VAL A 205 -8.67 -10.91 9.09
C VAL A 205 -10.18 -10.82 8.91
N ILE A 206 -10.60 -9.76 8.23
CA ILE A 206 -11.97 -9.56 7.78
C ILE A 206 -12.01 -9.87 6.29
N ARG A 207 -12.90 -10.77 5.88
CA ARG A 207 -13.18 -11.03 4.46
C ARG A 207 -14.34 -10.15 4.03
N MET A 208 -14.10 -9.35 3.02
CA MET A 208 -15.10 -8.43 2.50
C MET A 208 -16.06 -9.15 1.56
N GLY A 209 -17.36 -9.00 1.80
CA GLY A 209 -18.36 -9.45 0.87
C GLY A 209 -18.44 -8.56 -0.36
N ALA A 210 -18.87 -9.12 -1.50
CA ALA A 210 -19.02 -8.38 -2.76
C ALA A 210 -19.94 -7.12 -2.67
N ALA A 211 -20.67 -6.96 -1.57
CA ALA A 211 -21.57 -5.83 -1.34
C ALA A 211 -20.99 -4.72 -0.45
N GLU A 212 -19.87 -4.96 0.24
CA GLU A 212 -19.38 -4.07 1.30
C GLU A 212 -18.46 -2.95 0.80
N LEU A 213 -17.73 -3.19 -0.27
CA LEU A 213 -16.93 -2.16 -0.95
C LEU A 213 -17.06 -2.33 -2.47
N LYS A 214 -18.13 -1.78 -3.02
CA LYS A 214 -18.28 -1.65 -4.47
C LYS A 214 -17.59 -0.36 -4.91
N VAL A 215 -16.69 -0.49 -5.86
CA VAL A 215 -16.26 0.65 -6.67
C VAL A 215 -17.45 1.09 -7.52
N ALA A 216 -17.84 2.36 -7.41
CA ALA A 216 -18.90 2.97 -8.21
C ALA A 216 -18.49 3.09 -9.67
#